data_873a4000bb7cd71d18514243aa390b82
#
_entry.id   873a4000bb7cd71d18514243aa390b82
#
_cell.length_a   1.000
_cell.length_b   1.000
_cell.length_c   1.000
_cell.angle_alpha   90.00
_cell.angle_beta   90.00
_cell.angle_gamma   90.00
#
_symmetry.space_group_name_H-M   'P 1'
#
loop_
_entity.id
_entity.type
_entity.pdbx_description
1 polymer ?
#
loop_
_entity_poly.entity_id
_entity_poly.type
_entity_poly.pdbx_seq_one_letter_code
_entity_poly.pdbx_strand_id
1 'polypeptide(L)'
;MKAFLVACALALGLTAMAAPADAAGVQLIVRHSVTDYAAWRKVYNSFNVTQKKMGVTRQSVYRSIDDPNDVTVLHDFATLDAARAFVASDELKTAMQSAGVKGMPQIWITREAPDSNGHEGKVRLFVQHVVANYADWRKVYVGFAPTRKKLGVLGQAVYWQVDNANNVVATHDFASADKAKAFVASDDLRTAMQSAGVKGMPQMWYTRRALK
;
A
#
# COMPACT_ATOMS: atom_id res chain seq x y z
N MET A 1 -7.57 -16.55 -70.62
CA MET A 1 -8.21 -16.75 -69.30
C MET A 1 -7.18 -16.41 -68.22
N LYS A 2 -7.33 -15.25 -67.57
CA LYS A 2 -6.40 -14.76 -66.49
C LYS A 2 -7.03 -15.04 -65.16
N ALA A 3 -6.39 -15.88 -64.33
CA ALA A 3 -6.82 -16.18 -62.99
C ALA A 3 -6.29 -15.08 -62.04
N PHE A 4 -7.19 -14.43 -61.31
CA PHE A 4 -6.87 -13.50 -60.22
C PHE A 4 -6.76 -14.27 -58.90
N LEU A 5 -5.58 -14.28 -58.31
CA LEU A 5 -5.35 -14.73 -56.93
C LEU A 5 -5.61 -13.56 -55.99
N VAL A 6 -6.66 -13.69 -55.17
CA VAL A 6 -6.93 -12.76 -54.05
C VAL A 6 -6.23 -13.30 -52.83
N ALA A 7 -5.21 -12.58 -52.38
CA ALA A 7 -4.54 -12.86 -51.12
C ALA A 7 -5.28 -12.13 -49.98
N CYS A 8 -5.97 -12.88 -49.07
CA CYS A 8 -6.50 -12.37 -47.84
C CYS A 8 -5.37 -12.27 -46.81
N ALA A 9 -4.94 -11.04 -46.49
CA ALA A 9 -4.07 -10.77 -45.37
C ALA A 9 -4.92 -10.67 -44.07
N LEU A 10 -4.83 -11.68 -43.23
CA LEU A 10 -5.33 -11.59 -41.84
C LEU A 10 -4.41 -10.69 -41.05
N ALA A 11 -4.84 -9.47 -40.75
CA ALA A 11 -4.20 -8.62 -39.75
C ALA A 11 -4.66 -9.08 -38.36
N LEU A 12 -3.78 -9.79 -37.63
CA LEU A 12 -3.94 -10.00 -36.18
C LEU A 12 -3.73 -8.66 -35.49
N GLY A 13 -4.85 -8.03 -35.12
CA GLY A 13 -4.81 -6.86 -34.20
C GLY A 13 -4.41 -7.30 -32.84
N LEU A 14 -3.14 -7.04 -32.42
CA LEU A 14 -2.76 -7.01 -31.02
C LEU A 14 -3.48 -5.82 -30.36
N THR A 15 -4.58 -6.08 -29.67
CA THR A 15 -5.13 -5.11 -28.73
C THR A 15 -4.21 -5.06 -27.53
N ALA A 16 -3.28 -4.10 -27.53
CA ALA A 16 -2.56 -3.71 -26.33
C ALA A 16 -3.62 -3.25 -25.31
N MET A 17 -3.81 -4.02 -24.25
CA MET A 17 -4.59 -3.57 -23.10
C MET A 17 -3.85 -2.36 -22.52
N ALA A 18 -4.37 -1.16 -22.78
CA ALA A 18 -3.89 0.06 -22.16
C ALA A 18 -4.00 -0.11 -20.65
N ALA A 19 -2.88 0.01 -19.95
CA ALA A 19 -2.87 0.15 -18.52
C ALA A 19 -3.78 1.34 -18.15
N PRO A 20 -4.56 1.26 -17.05
CA PRO A 20 -5.42 2.38 -16.67
C PRO A 20 -4.56 3.63 -16.49
N ALA A 21 -5.02 4.72 -17.12
CA ALA A 21 -4.32 6.00 -17.18
C ALA A 21 -3.94 6.52 -15.79
N ASP A 22 -2.75 7.07 -15.71
CA ASP A 22 -2.03 7.63 -14.57
C ASP A 22 -2.73 8.86 -13.93
N ALA A 23 -3.82 8.67 -13.20
CA ALA A 23 -4.44 9.75 -12.44
C ALA A 23 -4.19 9.68 -10.92
N ALA A 24 -3.78 8.55 -10.39
CA ALA A 24 -3.44 8.41 -8.97
C ALA A 24 -1.92 8.47 -8.79
N GLY A 25 -1.45 9.36 -7.92
CA GLY A 25 -0.05 9.45 -7.52
C GLY A 25 0.49 8.10 -7.02
N VAL A 26 1.81 7.98 -6.98
CA VAL A 26 2.48 6.79 -6.48
C VAL A 26 2.66 6.95 -4.98
N GLN A 27 2.31 5.92 -4.21
CA GLN A 27 2.59 5.87 -2.78
C GLN A 27 3.62 4.79 -2.47
N LEU A 28 4.65 5.20 -1.77
CA LEU A 28 5.66 4.31 -1.20
C LEU A 28 5.26 4.01 0.25
N ILE A 29 5.09 2.74 0.57
CA ILE A 29 4.85 2.25 1.94
C ILE A 29 6.13 1.55 2.39
N VAL A 30 6.69 1.99 3.53
CA VAL A 30 7.91 1.41 4.11
C VAL A 30 7.62 1.02 5.55
N ARG A 31 7.80 -0.25 5.90
CA ARG A 31 7.74 -0.75 7.28
C ARG A 31 9.10 -1.24 7.71
N HIS A 32 9.55 -0.83 8.88
CA HIS A 32 10.83 -1.23 9.45
C HIS A 32 10.84 -1.10 10.97
N SER A 33 11.65 -1.93 11.61
CA SER A 33 11.97 -1.76 13.03
C SER A 33 13.18 -0.84 13.20
N VAL A 34 13.20 -0.10 14.29
CA VAL A 34 14.31 0.81 14.64
C VAL A 34 14.86 0.47 16.03
N THR A 35 16.07 0.93 16.32
CA THR A 35 16.67 0.73 17.62
C THR A 35 15.96 1.56 18.71
N ASP A 36 15.69 2.84 18.40
CA ASP A 36 14.98 3.79 19.22
C ASP A 36 14.17 4.75 18.37
N TYR A 37 12.87 4.83 18.60
CA TYR A 37 11.99 5.69 17.82
C TYR A 37 12.32 7.18 17.95
N ALA A 38 12.72 7.66 19.11
CA ALA A 38 12.98 9.09 19.31
C ALA A 38 14.24 9.52 18.56
N ALA A 39 15.30 8.70 18.59
CA ALA A 39 16.49 8.91 17.78
C ALA A 39 16.19 8.86 16.29
N TRP A 40 15.47 7.81 15.84
CA TRP A 40 15.02 7.68 14.47
C TRP A 40 14.23 8.91 14.01
N ARG A 41 13.30 9.40 14.82
CA ARG A 41 12.45 10.55 14.47
C ARG A 41 13.26 11.83 14.25
N LYS A 42 14.32 12.05 15.02
CA LYS A 42 15.23 13.20 14.82
C LYS A 42 15.90 13.13 13.45
N VAL A 43 16.47 11.97 13.08
CA VAL A 43 17.10 11.76 11.77
C VAL A 43 16.07 11.88 10.63
N TYR A 44 14.89 11.28 10.79
CA TYR A 44 13.81 11.36 9.81
C TYR A 44 13.37 12.81 9.57
N ASN A 45 13.25 13.63 10.62
CA ASN A 45 12.87 15.03 10.50
C ASN A 45 13.96 15.87 9.82
N SER A 46 15.25 15.63 10.12
CA SER A 46 16.36 16.32 9.46
C SER A 46 16.48 15.94 7.98
N PHE A 47 16.09 14.72 7.61
CA PHE A 47 16.08 14.23 6.24
C PHE A 47 14.94 14.82 5.37
N ASN A 48 13.98 15.52 5.95
CA ASN A 48 12.78 16.04 5.27
C ASN A 48 13.11 16.98 4.08
N VAL A 49 14.16 17.78 4.18
CA VAL A 49 14.59 18.67 3.08
C VAL A 49 15.05 17.83 1.86
N THR A 50 15.82 16.77 2.12
CA THR A 50 16.29 15.84 1.08
C THR A 50 15.11 15.06 0.49
N GLN A 51 14.17 14.56 1.31
CA GLN A 51 12.97 13.90 0.84
C GLN A 51 12.20 14.76 -0.17
N LYS A 52 11.98 16.05 0.15
CA LYS A 52 11.29 16.99 -0.75
C LYS A 52 12.06 17.20 -2.07
N LYS A 53 13.38 17.38 -2.00
CA LYS A 53 14.23 17.51 -3.19
C LYS A 53 14.17 16.27 -4.10
N MET A 54 13.99 15.10 -3.50
CA MET A 54 13.86 13.82 -4.21
C MET A 54 12.42 13.49 -4.64
N GLY A 55 11.50 14.43 -4.53
CA GLY A 55 10.15 14.32 -5.08
C GLY A 55 9.08 13.81 -4.12
N VAL A 56 9.36 13.69 -2.80
CA VAL A 56 8.32 13.39 -1.80
C VAL A 56 7.40 14.61 -1.68
N THR A 57 6.14 14.45 -2.05
CA THR A 57 5.12 15.50 -2.03
C THR A 57 4.35 15.55 -0.71
N ARG A 58 4.11 14.38 -0.11
CA ARG A 58 3.43 14.23 1.18
C ARG A 58 4.03 13.05 1.94
N GLN A 59 3.98 13.12 3.26
CA GLN A 59 4.44 12.03 4.11
C GLN A 59 3.57 11.83 5.35
N SER A 60 3.50 10.59 5.80
CA SER A 60 2.85 10.22 7.05
C SER A 60 3.66 9.14 7.76
N VAL A 61 3.73 9.25 9.08
CA VAL A 61 4.42 8.28 9.94
C VAL A 61 3.42 7.65 10.88
N TYR A 62 3.48 6.34 10.99
CA TYR A 62 2.68 5.53 11.89
C TYR A 62 3.60 4.70 12.77
N ARG A 63 3.22 4.51 14.02
CA ARG A 63 3.91 3.62 14.97
C ARG A 63 3.01 2.46 15.31
N SER A 64 3.57 1.26 15.36
CA SER A 64 2.86 0.10 15.89
C SER A 64 2.40 0.37 17.33
N ILE A 65 1.21 -0.12 17.68
CA ILE A 65 0.70 -0.06 19.05
C ILE A 65 1.23 -1.21 19.90
N ASP A 66 1.72 -2.27 19.26
CA ASP A 66 2.25 -3.46 19.92
C ASP A 66 3.78 -3.35 20.14
N ASP A 67 4.49 -2.66 19.23
CA ASP A 67 5.93 -2.34 19.36
C ASP A 67 6.18 -0.89 18.92
N PRO A 68 6.45 0.03 19.85
CA PRO A 68 6.67 1.44 19.52
C PRO A 68 7.91 1.71 18.65
N ASN A 69 8.77 0.71 18.44
CA ASN A 69 9.93 0.77 17.56
C ASN A 69 9.68 0.12 16.18
N ASP A 70 8.47 -0.38 15.91
CA ASP A 70 8.02 -0.78 14.56
C ASP A 70 7.30 0.41 13.91
N VAL A 71 7.88 0.91 12.83
CA VAL A 71 7.47 2.16 12.16
C VAL A 71 6.98 1.86 10.75
N THR A 72 5.88 2.47 10.36
CA THR A 72 5.39 2.47 8.98
C THR A 72 5.36 3.90 8.45
N VAL A 73 6.02 4.13 7.34
CA VAL A 73 6.09 5.44 6.68
C VAL A 73 5.40 5.36 5.32
N LEU A 74 4.60 6.36 5.02
CA LEU A 74 3.99 6.56 3.72
C LEU A 74 4.58 7.83 3.09
N HIS A 75 5.09 7.72 1.85
CA HIS A 75 5.54 8.84 1.05
C HIS A 75 4.79 8.88 -0.27
N ASP A 76 4.28 10.03 -0.64
CA ASP A 76 3.61 10.23 -1.91
C ASP A 76 4.59 10.86 -2.91
N PHE A 77 4.48 10.41 -4.17
CA PHE A 77 5.26 10.91 -5.30
C PHE A 77 4.34 11.24 -6.47
N ALA A 78 4.73 12.21 -7.27
CA ALA A 78 4.01 12.53 -8.51
C ALA A 78 4.20 11.47 -9.60
N THR A 79 5.38 10.80 -9.61
CA THR A 79 5.72 9.81 -10.66
C THR A 79 6.33 8.55 -10.07
N LEU A 80 6.22 7.45 -10.81
CA LEU A 80 6.82 6.17 -10.45
C LEU A 80 8.35 6.24 -10.47
N ASP A 81 8.91 6.96 -11.44
CA ASP A 81 10.37 7.11 -11.57
C ASP A 81 10.96 7.84 -10.37
N ALA A 82 10.30 8.89 -9.86
CA ALA A 82 10.73 9.58 -8.64
C ALA A 82 10.70 8.64 -7.42
N ALA A 83 9.65 7.82 -7.27
CA ALA A 83 9.56 6.85 -6.18
C ALA A 83 10.66 5.77 -6.28
N ARG A 84 10.92 5.26 -7.47
CA ARG A 84 11.99 4.27 -7.71
C ARG A 84 13.38 4.87 -7.45
N ALA A 85 13.64 6.07 -7.96
CA ALA A 85 14.91 6.78 -7.73
C ALA A 85 15.13 7.05 -6.22
N PHE A 86 14.08 7.44 -5.49
CA PHE A 86 14.16 7.64 -4.05
C PHE A 86 14.53 6.35 -3.30
N VAL A 87 13.88 5.22 -3.62
CA VAL A 87 14.17 3.92 -2.99
C VAL A 87 15.58 3.43 -3.29
N ALA A 88 16.11 3.70 -4.49
CA ALA A 88 17.45 3.28 -4.93
C ALA A 88 18.58 4.22 -4.47
N SER A 89 18.26 5.35 -3.83
CA SER A 89 19.23 6.38 -3.52
C SER A 89 20.17 6.04 -2.37
N ASP A 90 21.42 6.48 -2.45
CA ASP A 90 22.39 6.38 -1.37
C ASP A 90 22.02 7.28 -0.18
N GLU A 91 21.34 8.40 -0.44
CA GLU A 91 20.84 9.31 0.59
C GLU A 91 19.84 8.62 1.50
N LEU A 92 18.86 7.87 0.94
CA LEU A 92 17.90 7.10 1.75
C LEU A 92 18.62 6.00 2.52
N LYS A 93 19.52 5.26 1.90
CA LYS A 93 20.29 4.20 2.53
C LYS A 93 21.11 4.72 3.71
N THR A 94 21.81 5.82 3.53
CA THR A 94 22.59 6.49 4.58
C THR A 94 21.70 6.99 5.72
N ALA A 95 20.56 7.60 5.37
CA ALA A 95 19.60 8.07 6.38
C ALA A 95 19.01 6.91 7.21
N MET A 96 18.67 5.78 6.58
CA MET A 96 18.18 4.60 7.29
C MET A 96 19.22 4.02 8.25
N GLN A 97 20.48 3.92 7.81
CA GLN A 97 21.58 3.46 8.67
C GLN A 97 21.80 4.39 9.87
N SER A 98 21.87 5.70 9.63
CA SER A 98 22.06 6.73 10.66
C SER A 98 20.88 6.80 11.65
N ALA A 99 19.69 6.45 11.18
CA ALA A 99 18.46 6.42 11.97
C ALA A 99 18.31 5.14 12.82
N GLY A 100 19.24 4.19 12.73
CA GLY A 100 19.19 2.94 13.48
C GLY A 100 18.11 1.98 13.02
N VAL A 101 17.81 1.94 11.71
CA VAL A 101 16.91 0.94 11.11
C VAL A 101 17.52 -0.44 11.23
N LYS A 102 16.75 -1.40 11.72
CA LYS A 102 17.17 -2.79 11.93
C LYS A 102 16.73 -3.69 10.78
N GLY A 103 17.65 -4.54 10.32
CA GLY A 103 17.37 -5.51 9.27
C GLY A 103 17.00 -4.87 7.94
N MET A 104 16.29 -5.62 7.10
CA MET A 104 15.80 -5.12 5.81
C MET A 104 14.40 -4.52 5.95
N PRO A 105 14.17 -3.27 5.52
CA PRO A 105 12.83 -2.69 5.45
C PRO A 105 11.94 -3.47 4.49
N GLN A 106 10.67 -3.58 4.80
CA GLN A 106 9.65 -3.98 3.84
C GLN A 106 9.22 -2.75 3.04
N ILE A 107 9.27 -2.84 1.72
CA ILE A 107 9.04 -1.70 0.82
C ILE A 107 8.01 -2.09 -0.24
N TRP A 108 6.96 -1.28 -0.38
CA TRP A 108 5.94 -1.43 -1.41
C TRP A 108 5.80 -0.10 -2.16
N ILE A 109 6.10 -0.10 -3.46
CA ILE A 109 5.77 1.00 -4.37
C ILE A 109 4.41 0.69 -4.95
N THR A 110 3.42 1.53 -4.67
CA THR A 110 2.01 1.21 -4.87
C THR A 110 1.26 2.34 -5.57
N ARG A 111 0.09 1.99 -6.11
CA ARG A 111 -0.96 2.93 -6.50
C ARG A 111 -2.17 2.76 -5.61
N GLU A 112 -2.85 3.86 -5.32
CA GLU A 112 -4.05 3.87 -4.49
C GLU A 112 -5.32 3.70 -5.33
N ALA A 113 -6.29 2.92 -4.83
CA ALA A 113 -7.58 2.77 -5.47
C ALA A 113 -8.42 4.06 -5.32
N PRO A 114 -9.21 4.44 -6.33
CA PRO A 114 -9.90 5.74 -6.37
C PRO A 114 -11.03 5.87 -5.33
N ASP A 115 -11.50 4.76 -4.76
CA ASP A 115 -12.54 4.73 -3.72
C ASP A 115 -11.98 4.73 -2.28
N SER A 116 -10.72 5.06 -2.11
CA SER A 116 -10.12 5.32 -0.80
C SER A 116 -10.77 6.55 -0.18
N ASN A 117 -11.25 6.44 1.06
CA ASN A 117 -12.05 7.48 1.71
C ASN A 117 -11.41 8.08 2.96
N GLY A 118 -10.08 8.19 2.96
CA GLY A 118 -9.37 8.97 3.97
C GLY A 118 -9.18 8.29 5.32
N HIS A 119 -8.80 9.10 6.32
CA HIS A 119 -8.24 8.62 7.58
C HIS A 119 -8.99 9.28 8.75
N GLU A 120 -10.04 8.63 9.22
CA GLU A 120 -10.92 9.19 10.26
C GLU A 120 -10.75 8.51 11.64
N GLY A 121 -9.84 7.52 11.76
CA GLY A 121 -9.68 6.71 12.97
C GLY A 121 -8.47 7.08 13.83
N LYS A 122 -8.52 6.70 15.10
CA LYS A 122 -7.38 6.79 16.03
C LYS A 122 -6.38 5.64 15.86
N VAL A 123 -6.83 4.51 15.31
CA VAL A 123 -6.03 3.31 15.03
C VAL A 123 -6.19 2.93 13.58
N ARG A 124 -5.07 2.70 12.91
CA ARG A 124 -5.01 2.17 11.55
C ARG A 124 -4.48 0.74 11.58
N LEU A 125 -5.28 -0.17 11.03
CA LEU A 125 -4.88 -1.52 10.68
C LEU A 125 -4.32 -1.51 9.26
N PHE A 126 -3.13 -2.01 9.08
CA PHE A 126 -2.58 -2.39 7.77
C PHE A 126 -2.74 -3.89 7.58
N VAL A 127 -3.15 -4.30 6.38
CA VAL A 127 -3.30 -5.70 5.99
C VAL A 127 -2.59 -5.89 4.65
N GLN A 128 -1.41 -6.50 4.67
CA GLN A 128 -0.69 -6.87 3.46
C GLN A 128 -0.96 -8.33 3.13
N HIS A 129 -1.32 -8.63 1.90
CA HIS A 129 -1.58 -9.98 1.44
C HIS A 129 -1.42 -10.11 -0.08
N VAL A 130 -1.20 -11.34 -0.52
CA VAL A 130 -1.20 -11.69 -1.94
C VAL A 130 -2.55 -12.31 -2.29
N VAL A 131 -3.10 -11.97 -3.44
CA VAL A 131 -4.37 -12.50 -3.94
C VAL A 131 -4.18 -13.33 -5.21
N ALA A 132 -5.14 -14.16 -5.53
CA ALA A 132 -5.11 -14.95 -6.76
C ALA A 132 -5.26 -14.07 -8.01
N ASN A 133 -6.19 -13.11 -7.93
CA ASN A 133 -6.47 -12.12 -8.97
C ASN A 133 -6.98 -10.83 -8.32
N TYR A 134 -6.34 -9.70 -8.62
CA TYR A 134 -6.70 -8.40 -8.04
C TYR A 134 -8.12 -7.95 -8.42
N ALA A 135 -8.55 -8.15 -9.66
CA ALA A 135 -9.87 -7.69 -10.10
C ALA A 135 -11.00 -8.46 -9.41
N ASP A 136 -10.84 -9.77 -9.22
CA ASP A 136 -11.83 -10.60 -8.51
C ASP A 136 -11.83 -10.31 -7.01
N TRP A 137 -10.65 -10.15 -6.41
CA TRP A 137 -10.50 -9.69 -5.04
C TRP A 137 -11.21 -8.34 -4.82
N ARG A 138 -11.02 -7.39 -5.77
CA ARG A 138 -11.66 -6.06 -5.68
C ARG A 138 -13.19 -6.14 -5.67
N LYS A 139 -13.80 -7.03 -6.46
CA LYS A 139 -15.26 -7.23 -6.45
C LYS A 139 -15.76 -7.63 -5.05
N VAL A 140 -15.09 -8.62 -4.44
CA VAL A 140 -15.42 -9.07 -3.07
C VAL A 140 -15.17 -7.94 -2.06
N TYR A 141 -14.01 -7.26 -2.16
CA TYR A 141 -13.67 -6.15 -1.27
C TYR A 141 -14.71 -5.03 -1.31
N VAL A 142 -15.14 -4.60 -2.50
CA VAL A 142 -16.19 -3.57 -2.65
C VAL A 142 -17.53 -4.08 -2.12
N GLY A 143 -17.94 -5.30 -2.45
CA GLY A 143 -19.17 -5.90 -1.94
C GLY A 143 -19.20 -6.04 -0.40
N PHE A 144 -18.03 -6.17 0.23
CA PHE A 144 -17.91 -6.26 1.69
C PHE A 144 -18.03 -4.89 2.41
N ALA A 145 -18.17 -3.76 1.70
CA ALA A 145 -18.20 -2.42 2.29
C ALA A 145 -19.29 -2.22 3.37
N PRO A 146 -20.54 -2.67 3.21
CA PRO A 146 -21.56 -2.56 4.25
C PRO A 146 -21.18 -3.30 5.54
N THR A 147 -20.61 -4.49 5.41
CA THR A 147 -20.16 -5.30 6.55
C THR A 147 -18.96 -4.66 7.24
N ARG A 148 -17.97 -4.13 6.50
CA ARG A 148 -16.87 -3.35 7.09
C ARG A 148 -17.38 -2.20 7.95
N LYS A 149 -18.33 -1.42 7.44
CA LYS A 149 -18.96 -0.31 8.18
C LYS A 149 -19.66 -0.81 9.47
N LYS A 150 -20.41 -1.90 9.38
CA LYS A 150 -21.09 -2.54 10.54
C LYS A 150 -20.08 -3.02 11.59
N LEU A 151 -18.92 -3.52 11.15
CA LEU A 151 -17.81 -3.96 12.01
C LEU A 151 -16.94 -2.81 12.54
N GLY A 152 -17.32 -1.56 12.29
CA GLY A 152 -16.70 -0.38 12.88
C GLY A 152 -15.54 0.23 12.11
N VAL A 153 -15.37 -0.11 10.83
CA VAL A 153 -14.42 0.58 9.94
C VAL A 153 -14.94 1.99 9.64
N LEU A 154 -14.14 3.01 9.94
CA LEU A 154 -14.45 4.43 9.76
C LEU A 154 -13.88 4.97 8.44
N GLY A 155 -12.70 4.51 8.05
CA GLY A 155 -12.01 4.89 6.84
C GLY A 155 -11.24 3.72 6.26
N GLN A 156 -10.95 3.78 4.97
CA GLN A 156 -10.23 2.72 4.26
C GLN A 156 -9.41 3.26 3.09
N ALA A 157 -8.33 2.54 2.76
CA ALA A 157 -7.64 2.70 1.49
C ALA A 157 -7.12 1.35 1.00
N VAL A 158 -7.01 1.21 -0.31
CA VAL A 158 -6.46 0.02 -0.95
C VAL A 158 -5.31 0.45 -1.84
N TYR A 159 -4.18 -0.21 -1.68
CA TYR A 159 -2.97 -0.01 -2.45
C TYR A 159 -2.58 -1.31 -3.12
N TRP A 160 -2.26 -1.27 -4.42
CA TRP A 160 -1.69 -2.42 -5.12
C TRP A 160 -0.28 -2.11 -5.59
N GLN A 161 0.61 -3.10 -5.51
CA GLN A 161 2.01 -2.93 -5.90
C GLN A 161 2.13 -2.75 -7.41
N VAL A 162 2.94 -1.78 -7.85
CA VAL A 162 3.04 -1.40 -9.28
C VAL A 162 3.59 -2.52 -10.16
N ASP A 163 4.50 -3.34 -9.63
CA ASP A 163 5.13 -4.44 -10.37
C ASP A 163 4.36 -5.77 -10.22
N ASN A 164 3.39 -5.85 -9.30
CA ASN A 164 2.53 -7.01 -9.09
C ASN A 164 1.22 -6.60 -8.43
N ALA A 165 0.19 -6.33 -9.21
CA ALA A 165 -1.11 -5.88 -8.71
C ALA A 165 -1.77 -6.87 -7.74
N ASN A 166 -1.38 -8.16 -7.77
CA ASN A 166 -1.87 -9.16 -6.84
C ASN A 166 -1.25 -9.06 -5.44
N ASN A 167 -0.25 -8.20 -5.23
CA ASN A 167 0.27 -7.86 -3.90
C ASN A 167 -0.42 -6.57 -3.43
N VAL A 168 -1.26 -6.69 -2.41
CA VAL A 168 -2.18 -5.66 -1.94
C VAL A 168 -1.85 -5.26 -0.51
N VAL A 169 -1.91 -3.96 -0.23
CA VAL A 169 -1.95 -3.42 1.12
C VAL A 169 -3.30 -2.72 1.29
N ALA A 170 -4.17 -3.24 2.15
CA ALA A 170 -5.39 -2.56 2.54
C ALA A 170 -5.20 -1.89 3.90
N THR A 171 -5.76 -0.70 4.08
CA THR A 171 -5.80 -0.04 5.38
C THR A 171 -7.24 0.15 5.83
N HIS A 172 -7.46 0.03 7.14
CA HIS A 172 -8.76 0.26 7.77
C HIS A 172 -8.57 1.08 9.03
N ASP A 173 -9.33 2.14 9.19
CA ASP A 173 -9.27 3.03 10.32
C ASP A 173 -10.38 2.73 11.32
N PHE A 174 -10.05 2.77 12.62
CA PHE A 174 -10.94 2.43 13.71
C PHE A 174 -10.87 3.46 14.85
N ALA A 175 -11.94 3.55 15.63
CA ALA A 175 -11.99 4.40 16.83
C ALA A 175 -11.04 3.91 17.91
N SER A 176 -10.76 2.60 18.01
CA SER A 176 -9.88 1.99 19.03
C SER A 176 -9.21 0.72 18.54
N ALA A 177 -8.17 0.28 19.27
CA ALA A 177 -7.48 -0.99 19.03
C ALA A 177 -8.41 -2.19 19.21
N ASP A 178 -9.30 -2.16 20.19
CA ASP A 178 -10.25 -3.27 20.44
C ASP A 178 -11.21 -3.45 19.25
N LYS A 179 -11.69 -2.36 18.66
CA LYS A 179 -12.50 -2.42 17.44
C LYS A 179 -11.74 -3.01 16.26
N ALA A 180 -10.46 -2.61 16.08
CA ALA A 180 -9.61 -3.16 15.04
C ALA A 180 -9.33 -4.66 15.26
N LYS A 181 -9.05 -5.08 16.49
CA LYS A 181 -8.84 -6.49 16.85
C LYS A 181 -10.11 -7.33 16.67
N ALA A 182 -11.27 -6.80 17.08
CA ALA A 182 -12.55 -7.47 16.87
C ALA A 182 -12.88 -7.65 15.38
N PHE A 183 -12.57 -6.65 14.54
CA PHE A 183 -12.70 -6.77 13.09
C PHE A 183 -11.85 -7.91 12.52
N VAL A 184 -10.57 -7.98 12.92
CA VAL A 184 -9.66 -9.05 12.46
C VAL A 184 -10.13 -10.44 12.92
N ALA A 185 -10.70 -10.54 14.12
CA ALA A 185 -11.18 -11.80 14.69
C ALA A 185 -12.56 -12.21 14.12
N SER A 186 -13.24 -11.40 13.33
CA SER A 186 -14.59 -11.69 12.85
C SER A 186 -14.62 -12.81 11.81
N ASP A 187 -15.65 -13.65 11.89
CA ASP A 187 -15.92 -14.69 10.90
C ASP A 187 -16.25 -14.10 9.53
N ASP A 188 -16.90 -12.93 9.52
CA ASP A 188 -17.23 -12.20 8.30
C ASP A 188 -15.98 -11.85 7.51
N LEU A 189 -14.91 -11.32 8.16
CA LEU A 189 -13.66 -11.01 7.50
C LEU A 189 -12.96 -12.29 7.00
N ARG A 190 -12.93 -13.33 7.82
CA ARG A 190 -12.33 -14.62 7.44
C ARG A 190 -12.98 -15.19 6.18
N THR A 191 -14.31 -15.21 6.15
CA THR A 191 -15.09 -15.69 5.00
C THR A 191 -14.86 -14.83 3.77
N ALA A 192 -14.84 -13.49 3.93
CA ALA A 192 -14.55 -12.57 2.84
C ALA A 192 -13.16 -12.77 2.25
N MET A 193 -12.13 -12.95 3.09
CA MET A 193 -10.76 -13.22 2.63
C MET A 193 -10.64 -14.54 1.85
N GLN A 194 -11.31 -15.60 2.31
CA GLN A 194 -11.33 -16.88 1.62
C GLN A 194 -12.00 -16.77 0.25
N SER A 195 -13.18 -16.16 0.19
CA SER A 195 -13.93 -15.96 -1.06
C SER A 195 -13.24 -15.00 -2.04
N ALA A 196 -12.44 -14.06 -1.52
CA ALA A 196 -11.63 -13.13 -2.31
C ALA A 196 -10.34 -13.73 -2.88
N GLY A 197 -10.04 -14.99 -2.59
CA GLY A 197 -8.83 -15.66 -3.10
C GLY A 197 -7.53 -15.15 -2.49
N VAL A 198 -7.55 -14.75 -1.22
CA VAL A 198 -6.34 -14.40 -0.46
C VAL A 198 -5.47 -15.65 -0.31
N LYS A 199 -4.18 -15.51 -0.63
CA LYS A 199 -3.20 -16.59 -0.58
C LYS A 199 -2.33 -16.49 0.67
N GLY A 200 -2.16 -17.62 1.35
CA GLY A 200 -1.33 -17.69 2.55
C GLY A 200 -1.92 -16.89 3.72
N MET A 201 -1.05 -16.53 4.66
CA MET A 201 -1.43 -15.77 5.84
C MET A 201 -1.14 -14.28 5.61
N PRO A 202 -2.13 -13.39 5.73
CA PRO A 202 -1.91 -11.94 5.64
C PRO A 202 -0.98 -11.45 6.74
N GLN A 203 -0.13 -10.49 6.44
CA GLN A 203 0.57 -9.70 7.46
C GLN A 203 -0.35 -8.59 7.94
N MET A 204 -0.56 -8.50 9.24
CA MET A 204 -1.43 -7.49 9.86
C MET A 204 -0.68 -6.77 10.96
N TRP A 205 -0.80 -5.44 11.02
CA TRP A 205 -0.25 -4.66 12.10
C TRP A 205 -1.10 -3.43 12.41
N TYR A 206 -1.21 -3.13 13.69
CA TYR A 206 -2.02 -2.03 14.21
C TYR A 206 -1.13 -0.84 14.52
N THR A 207 -1.56 0.34 14.12
CA THR A 207 -0.74 1.53 14.25
C THR A 207 -1.54 2.73 14.75
N ARG A 208 -0.83 3.74 15.24
CA ARG A 208 -1.34 5.09 15.43
C ARG A 208 -0.50 6.07 14.62
N ARG A 209 -1.16 7.09 14.07
CA ARG A 209 -0.45 8.16 13.40
C ARG A 209 0.43 8.89 14.41
N ALA A 210 1.72 9.00 14.11
CA ALA A 210 2.64 9.79 14.92
C ALA A 210 2.43 11.28 14.59
N LEU A 211 2.11 12.06 15.61
CA LEU A 211 2.05 13.51 15.51
C LEU A 211 3.46 14.06 15.20
N LYS A 212 3.52 15.24 14.55
CA LYS A 212 4.77 15.92 14.21
C LYS A 212 5.52 16.36 15.45
#